data_8255c5111574877039b76647e02b6847
#
_entry.id   8255c5111574877039b76647e02b6847
#
_cell.length_a   1.000
_cell.length_b   1.000
_cell.length_c   1.000
_cell.angle_alpha   90.00
_cell.angle_beta   90.00
_cell.angle_gamma   90.00
#
_symmetry.space_group_name_H-M   'P 1'
#
loop_
_entity.id
_entity.type
_entity.pdbx_description
1 polymer ?
#
loop_
_entity_poly.entity_id
_entity_poly.type
_entity_poly.pdbx_seq_one_letter_code
_entity_poly.pdbx_strand_id
1 'polypeptide(L)'
;VLAVLLLQKEAGIQHPLRVVPLFETLKDLDGAATTMNTLFNMHWYKQHIQGKHEVMIGYSDSAKDAGFMSASWAQYRAQEELTAIARKHGVQLTLFHGRGGSISRGGAPTQQALFSQPPGSISGAIRVTEQGEMIRFKFGLEGIAMQNLEIYTAATLEATLLPPPEPKAEWRELMNRMTDHSVKVYRQTVRENPHFVKYLRTVTPELELQMLPLGSRPAKRKVSGGIESLRAIPWVFAWTQIRLMLPAWLGTGAAINEVIADQQKATLDEMLQQWPYFQTLIDMLEMVLSKADANIALYYESHLTEDEDLKVLGNQLRQRLKDAVETLLALKDESKLLSDNEVLDQSMQVRKPYLLPLHLLQAELMKRRRDYLAERQAEHTPVDHALMVSIAGIAAGLRNTG
;
A
#
# COMPACT_ATOMS: atom_id res chain seq x y z
N VAL A 1 -11.24 21.97 2.14
CA VAL A 1 -10.49 22.94 2.96
C VAL A 1 -11.41 24.08 3.39
N LEU A 2 -11.93 24.90 2.46
CA LEU A 2 -12.70 26.12 2.77
C LEU A 2 -13.94 25.83 3.64
N ALA A 3 -14.69 24.76 3.34
CA ALA A 3 -15.86 24.35 4.13
C ALA A 3 -15.50 24.05 5.60
N VAL A 4 -14.35 23.39 5.84
CA VAL A 4 -13.90 23.09 7.22
C VAL A 4 -13.49 24.35 7.95
N LEU A 5 -12.82 25.30 7.28
CA LEU A 5 -12.49 26.60 7.86
C LEU A 5 -13.76 27.39 8.21
N LEU A 6 -14.78 27.35 7.35
CA LEU A 6 -16.08 27.96 7.63
C LEU A 6 -16.74 27.32 8.85
N LEU A 7 -16.75 26.00 8.95
CA LEU A 7 -17.31 25.29 10.12
C LEU A 7 -16.57 25.63 11.41
N GLN A 8 -15.24 25.75 11.39
CA GLN A 8 -14.47 26.21 12.56
C GLN A 8 -14.87 27.64 12.99
N LYS A 9 -15.06 28.53 12.02
CA LYS A 9 -15.50 29.90 12.28
C LYS A 9 -16.92 29.93 12.87
N GLU A 10 -17.87 29.23 12.27
CA GLU A 10 -19.25 29.13 12.75
C GLU A 10 -19.36 28.49 14.15
N ALA A 11 -18.45 27.54 14.46
CA ALA A 11 -18.34 26.95 15.78
C ALA A 11 -17.67 27.88 16.83
N GLY A 12 -17.27 29.10 16.46
CA GLY A 12 -16.66 30.05 17.36
C GLY A 12 -15.24 29.73 17.83
N ILE A 13 -14.51 28.89 17.07
CA ILE A 13 -13.14 28.47 17.42
C ILE A 13 -12.21 29.65 17.28
N GLN A 14 -11.68 30.17 18.40
CA GLN A 14 -10.80 31.34 18.42
C GLN A 14 -9.42 31.05 17.82
N HIS A 15 -8.91 29.84 18.00
CA HIS A 15 -7.64 29.37 17.43
C HIS A 15 -7.88 28.21 16.48
N PRO A 16 -8.23 28.46 15.21
CA PRO A 16 -8.59 27.42 14.27
C PRO A 16 -7.40 26.49 14.00
N LEU A 17 -7.68 25.21 13.98
CA LEU A 17 -6.70 24.20 13.58
C LEU A 17 -6.40 24.30 12.10
N ARG A 18 -5.17 23.97 11.72
CA ARG A 18 -4.78 23.85 10.31
C ARG A 18 -5.62 22.80 9.63
N VAL A 19 -6.18 23.12 8.48
CA VAL A 19 -6.91 22.18 7.63
C VAL A 19 -5.96 21.61 6.60
N VAL A 20 -5.71 20.30 6.69
CA VAL A 20 -4.79 19.57 5.82
C VAL A 20 -5.60 18.85 4.74
N PRO A 21 -5.49 19.25 3.46
CA PRO A 21 -6.13 18.49 2.37
C PRO A 21 -5.47 17.13 2.20
N LEU A 22 -6.28 16.13 1.87
CA LEU A 22 -5.86 14.77 1.57
C LEU A 22 -6.11 14.48 0.08
N PHE A 23 -5.09 13.98 -0.61
CA PHE A 23 -5.17 13.46 -1.96
C PHE A 23 -4.88 11.97 -1.93
N GLU A 24 -5.87 11.12 -2.25
CA GLU A 24 -5.77 9.68 -1.99
C GLU A 24 -6.10 8.76 -3.18
N THR A 25 -6.83 9.22 -4.19
CA THR A 25 -7.05 8.47 -5.44
C THR A 25 -6.09 8.94 -6.54
N LEU A 26 -5.94 8.18 -7.63
CA LEU A 26 -5.14 8.64 -8.77
C LEU A 26 -5.59 10.01 -9.26
N LYS A 27 -6.92 10.19 -9.42
CA LYS A 27 -7.50 11.47 -9.87
C LYS A 27 -7.20 12.61 -8.91
N ASP A 28 -7.21 12.34 -7.61
CA ASP A 28 -6.90 13.37 -6.60
C ASP A 28 -5.41 13.74 -6.69
N LEU A 29 -4.52 12.77 -6.80
CA LEU A 29 -3.08 12.98 -6.90
C LEU A 29 -2.73 13.78 -8.16
N ASP A 30 -3.28 13.41 -9.32
CA ASP A 30 -3.09 14.15 -10.57
C ASP A 30 -3.64 15.59 -10.50
N GLY A 31 -4.69 15.83 -9.71
CA GLY A 31 -5.29 17.17 -9.50
C GLY A 31 -4.70 17.98 -8.34
N ALA A 32 -3.78 17.41 -7.56
CA ALA A 32 -3.32 17.99 -6.30
C ALA A 32 -2.64 19.36 -6.48
N ALA A 33 -1.71 19.46 -7.42
CA ALA A 33 -0.99 20.69 -7.73
C ALA A 33 -1.94 21.81 -8.19
N THR A 34 -2.90 21.51 -9.06
CA THR A 34 -3.90 22.48 -9.53
C THR A 34 -4.77 22.97 -8.39
N THR A 35 -5.21 22.08 -7.51
CA THR A 35 -6.02 22.42 -6.33
C THR A 35 -5.25 23.33 -5.38
N MET A 36 -4.00 22.99 -5.09
CA MET A 36 -3.18 23.81 -4.18
C MET A 36 -2.77 25.15 -4.80
N ASN A 37 -2.49 25.17 -6.10
CA ASN A 37 -2.24 26.43 -6.80
C ASN A 37 -3.45 27.38 -6.73
N THR A 38 -4.67 26.84 -6.87
CA THR A 38 -5.90 27.64 -6.73
C THR A 38 -6.03 28.22 -5.31
N LEU A 39 -5.79 27.41 -4.27
CA LEU A 39 -5.85 27.86 -2.89
C LEU A 39 -4.77 28.92 -2.58
N PHE A 40 -3.54 28.72 -3.03
CA PHE A 40 -2.43 29.65 -2.79
C PHE A 40 -2.56 30.97 -3.56
N ASN A 41 -3.34 31.02 -4.63
CA ASN A 41 -3.67 32.26 -5.33
C ASN A 41 -4.72 33.11 -4.59
N MET A 42 -5.46 32.53 -3.64
CA MET A 42 -6.42 33.30 -2.83
C MET A 42 -5.68 34.14 -1.78
N HIS A 43 -5.71 35.45 -1.90
CA HIS A 43 -4.96 36.38 -1.03
C HIS A 43 -5.24 36.14 0.45
N TRP A 44 -6.52 36.07 0.85
CA TRP A 44 -6.90 35.84 2.25
C TRP A 44 -6.44 34.48 2.77
N TYR A 45 -6.46 33.42 1.90
CA TYR A 45 -5.99 32.09 2.28
C TYR A 45 -4.49 32.06 2.52
N LYS A 46 -3.72 32.73 1.66
CA LYS A 46 -2.29 32.90 1.82
C LYS A 46 -1.92 33.63 3.12
N GLN A 47 -2.69 34.67 3.49
CA GLN A 47 -2.54 35.34 4.77
C GLN A 47 -2.89 34.42 5.94
N HIS A 48 -3.98 33.66 5.83
CA HIS A 48 -4.45 32.73 6.87
C HIS A 48 -3.41 31.66 7.20
N ILE A 49 -2.75 31.06 6.21
CA ILE A 49 -1.74 30.00 6.41
C ILE A 49 -0.39 30.54 6.90
N GLN A 50 -0.17 31.83 6.89
CA GLN A 50 1.06 32.51 7.37
C GLN A 50 2.34 31.90 6.73
N GLY A 51 2.30 31.58 5.45
CA GLY A 51 3.43 31.04 4.70
C GLY A 51 3.78 29.57 5.02
N LYS A 52 2.98 28.86 5.83
CA LYS A 52 3.21 27.42 6.15
C LYS A 52 1.98 26.60 5.88
N HIS A 53 2.15 25.48 5.20
CA HIS A 53 1.04 24.58 4.90
C HIS A 53 1.43 23.11 4.99
N GLU A 54 0.43 22.25 5.14
CA GLU A 54 0.58 20.80 5.10
C GLU A 54 -0.38 20.21 4.09
N VAL A 55 0.07 19.18 3.38
CA VAL A 55 -0.74 18.39 2.45
C VAL A 55 -0.53 16.92 2.76
N MET A 56 -1.61 16.16 2.90
CA MET A 56 -1.55 14.73 3.15
C MET A 56 -1.60 13.94 1.84
N ILE A 57 -0.65 13.04 1.66
CA ILE A 57 -0.58 12.09 0.56
C ILE A 57 -1.13 10.75 1.05
N GLY A 58 -2.18 10.25 0.39
CA GLY A 58 -2.81 8.96 0.69
C GLY A 58 -2.11 7.81 -0.03
N TYR A 59 -1.86 6.72 0.68
CA TYR A 59 -1.15 5.55 0.15
C TYR A 59 -2.07 4.36 -0.13
N SER A 60 -2.93 4.03 0.82
CA SER A 60 -3.73 2.80 0.74
C SER A 60 -4.87 2.88 -0.26
N ASP A 61 -5.58 4.00 -0.31
CA ASP A 61 -6.70 4.16 -1.24
C ASP A 61 -6.21 4.30 -2.69
N SER A 62 -5.06 4.93 -2.94
CA SER A 62 -4.45 4.98 -4.28
C SER A 62 -4.01 3.60 -4.76
N ALA A 63 -3.38 2.80 -3.91
CA ALA A 63 -2.98 1.44 -4.26
C ALA A 63 -4.19 0.52 -4.53
N LYS A 64 -5.29 0.70 -3.78
CA LYS A 64 -6.56 0.01 -4.04
C LYS A 64 -7.20 0.44 -5.38
N ASP A 65 -7.07 1.72 -5.75
CA ASP A 65 -7.64 2.27 -6.97
C ASP A 65 -6.91 1.82 -8.25
N ALA A 66 -5.58 1.72 -8.19
CA ALA A 66 -4.74 1.63 -9.37
C ALA A 66 -3.65 0.54 -9.35
N GLY A 67 -3.56 -0.22 -8.27
CA GLY A 67 -2.41 -1.09 -8.00
C GLY A 67 -1.20 -0.31 -7.47
N PHE A 68 -0.24 -1.05 -6.96
CA PHE A 68 0.89 -0.48 -6.21
C PHE A 68 1.81 0.42 -7.05
N MET A 69 2.29 -0.08 -8.20
CA MET A 69 3.23 0.67 -9.05
C MET A 69 2.66 2.02 -9.50
N SER A 70 1.43 2.02 -10.02
CA SER A 70 0.79 3.22 -10.54
C SER A 70 0.48 4.22 -9.43
N ALA A 71 0.03 3.73 -8.26
CA ALA A 71 -0.19 4.57 -7.08
C ALA A 71 1.11 5.21 -6.57
N SER A 72 2.19 4.42 -6.48
CA SER A 72 3.50 4.91 -6.02
C SER A 72 4.05 6.00 -6.94
N TRP A 73 3.96 5.80 -8.26
CA TRP A 73 4.40 6.80 -9.22
C TRP A 73 3.56 8.08 -9.20
N ALA A 74 2.23 7.95 -9.10
CA ALA A 74 1.35 9.11 -8.96
C ALA A 74 1.65 9.91 -7.67
N GLN A 75 1.94 9.23 -6.56
CA GLN A 75 2.36 9.87 -5.31
C GLN A 75 3.70 10.61 -5.47
N TYR A 76 4.67 10.01 -6.17
CA TYR A 76 5.95 10.64 -6.44
C TYR A 76 5.77 11.94 -7.24
N ARG A 77 5.08 11.89 -8.38
CA ARG A 77 4.78 13.07 -9.21
C ARG A 77 4.01 14.14 -8.45
N ALA A 78 2.97 13.76 -7.71
CA ALA A 78 2.19 14.71 -6.91
C ALA A 78 3.04 15.46 -5.88
N GLN A 79 3.98 14.78 -5.23
CA GLN A 79 4.89 15.40 -4.27
C GLN A 79 5.85 16.40 -4.96
N GLU A 80 6.39 16.07 -6.14
CA GLU A 80 7.21 16.98 -6.92
C GLU A 80 6.44 18.24 -7.30
N GLU A 81 5.26 18.07 -7.88
CA GLU A 81 4.41 19.17 -8.34
C GLU A 81 3.94 20.06 -7.17
N LEU A 82 3.53 19.46 -6.06
CA LEU A 82 3.14 20.18 -4.84
C LEU A 82 4.30 21.01 -4.28
N THR A 83 5.51 20.42 -4.26
CA THR A 83 6.72 21.11 -3.80
C THR A 83 7.05 22.29 -4.72
N ALA A 84 6.95 22.11 -6.04
CA ALA A 84 7.18 23.17 -7.01
C ALA A 84 6.16 24.33 -6.85
N ILE A 85 4.88 24.00 -6.71
CA ILE A 85 3.80 24.99 -6.50
C ILE A 85 4.00 25.73 -5.18
N ALA A 86 4.31 25.06 -4.07
CA ALA A 86 4.55 25.69 -2.79
C ALA A 86 5.74 26.67 -2.87
N ARG A 87 6.83 26.25 -3.51
CA ARG A 87 8.01 27.11 -3.75
C ARG A 87 7.65 28.35 -4.57
N LYS A 88 6.88 28.19 -5.67
CA LYS A 88 6.40 29.28 -6.51
C LYS A 88 5.62 30.33 -5.71
N HIS A 89 4.83 29.91 -4.72
CA HIS A 89 4.02 30.80 -3.88
C HIS A 89 4.73 31.28 -2.60
N GLY A 90 5.99 30.86 -2.36
CA GLY A 90 6.72 31.19 -1.13
C GLY A 90 6.12 30.55 0.12
N VAL A 91 5.52 29.37 -0.02
CA VAL A 91 4.90 28.59 1.06
C VAL A 91 5.86 27.48 1.49
N GLN A 92 6.16 27.40 2.79
CA GLN A 92 6.85 26.27 3.39
C GLN A 92 5.86 25.11 3.48
N LEU A 93 6.05 24.09 2.66
CA LEU A 93 5.20 22.92 2.60
C LEU A 93 5.80 21.78 3.42
N THR A 94 4.97 21.17 4.27
CA THR A 94 5.28 19.88 4.89
C THR A 94 4.36 18.82 4.29
N LEU A 95 4.94 17.79 3.70
CA LEU A 95 4.15 16.65 3.22
C LEU A 95 3.86 15.70 4.38
N PHE A 96 2.58 15.38 4.52
CA PHE A 96 2.09 14.45 5.53
C PHE A 96 1.82 13.09 4.88
N HIS A 97 2.68 12.12 5.17
CA HIS A 97 2.60 10.78 4.60
C HIS A 97 1.63 9.92 5.39
N GLY A 98 0.48 9.64 4.79
CA GLY A 98 -0.49 8.68 5.30
C GLY A 98 -0.06 7.23 5.02
N ARG A 99 0.96 6.75 5.71
CA ARG A 99 1.42 5.35 5.58
C ARG A 99 0.41 4.40 6.21
N GLY A 100 -0.74 4.24 5.57
CA GLY A 100 -1.82 3.38 6.02
C GLY A 100 -2.02 2.12 5.18
N GLY A 101 -1.05 1.72 4.37
CA GLY A 101 -1.15 0.55 3.49
C GLY A 101 -0.16 -0.55 3.82
N SER A 102 -0.53 -1.75 3.45
CA SER A 102 0.16 -3.00 3.71
C SER A 102 1.61 -3.06 3.26
N ILE A 103 1.94 -2.37 2.19
CA ILE A 103 3.27 -2.42 1.60
C ILE A 103 4.27 -1.66 2.47
N SER A 104 3.81 -0.63 3.19
CA SER A 104 4.65 0.13 4.13
C SER A 104 4.63 -0.41 5.57
N ARG A 105 3.70 -1.29 5.88
CA ARG A 105 3.65 -1.96 7.20
C ARG A 105 4.62 -3.13 7.23
N GLY A 106 5.79 -2.91 7.78
CA GLY A 106 6.94 -3.83 7.74
C GLY A 106 7.71 -3.75 6.43
N GLY A 107 7.57 -2.62 5.71
CA GLY A 107 8.20 -2.33 4.44
C GLY A 107 9.65 -1.88 4.52
N ALA A 108 10.07 -1.08 3.55
CA ALA A 108 11.44 -0.61 3.44
C ALA A 108 11.95 0.05 4.73
N PRO A 109 13.24 -0.10 5.05
CA PRO A 109 13.87 0.64 6.14
C PRO A 109 13.55 2.13 6.04
N THR A 110 13.34 2.79 7.18
CA THR A 110 12.92 4.20 7.24
C THR A 110 13.81 5.11 6.40
N GLN A 111 15.12 4.90 6.47
CA GLN A 111 16.08 5.67 5.68
C GLN A 111 15.83 5.54 4.18
N GLN A 112 15.75 4.32 3.65
CA GLN A 112 15.45 4.08 2.23
C GLN A 112 14.12 4.71 1.81
N ALA A 113 13.10 4.59 2.67
CA ALA A 113 11.79 5.18 2.41
C ALA A 113 11.82 6.71 2.32
N LEU A 114 12.70 7.40 3.09
CA LEU A 114 12.87 8.84 3.00
C LEU A 114 13.68 9.22 1.75
N PHE A 115 14.74 8.47 1.43
CA PHE A 115 15.57 8.70 0.23
C PHE A 115 14.84 8.36 -1.09
N SER A 116 13.78 7.58 -1.04
CA SER A 116 12.92 7.30 -2.20
C SER A 116 11.94 8.43 -2.53
N GLN A 117 11.87 9.48 -1.70
CA GLN A 117 10.99 10.61 -1.98
C GLN A 117 11.63 11.57 -2.99
N PRO A 118 10.82 12.38 -3.72
CA PRO A 118 11.35 13.34 -4.67
C PRO A 118 12.29 14.35 -4.02
N PRO A 119 13.35 14.78 -4.74
CA PRO A 119 14.28 15.79 -4.22
C PRO A 119 13.55 17.08 -3.82
N GLY A 120 13.87 17.58 -2.63
CA GLY A 120 13.27 18.77 -2.06
C GLY A 120 11.86 18.63 -1.49
N SER A 121 11.26 17.44 -1.53
CA SER A 121 9.97 17.14 -0.88
C SER A 121 10.10 17.02 0.64
N ILE A 122 11.30 16.70 1.13
CA ILE A 122 11.67 16.73 2.54
C ILE A 122 12.58 17.96 2.75
N SER A 123 12.13 18.89 3.54
CA SER A 123 12.84 20.16 3.82
C SER A 123 12.77 20.48 5.31
N GLY A 124 13.68 19.93 6.08
CA GLY A 124 13.82 20.10 7.52
C GLY A 124 12.75 19.43 8.37
N ALA A 125 11.70 18.87 7.76
CA ALA A 125 10.62 18.20 8.47
C ALA A 125 9.95 17.15 7.59
N ILE A 126 9.46 16.08 8.23
CA ILE A 126 8.54 15.11 7.66
C ILE A 126 7.43 14.80 8.66
N ARG A 127 6.22 14.60 8.18
CA ARG A 127 5.11 14.12 9.00
C ARG A 127 4.64 12.76 8.49
N VAL A 128 4.59 11.77 9.38
CA VAL A 128 4.22 10.39 9.04
C VAL A 128 3.13 9.90 9.99
N THR A 129 2.12 9.22 9.47
CA THR A 129 1.17 8.45 10.29
C THR A 129 1.80 7.11 10.65
N GLU A 130 2.01 6.87 11.94
CA GLU A 130 2.27 5.52 12.43
C GLU A 130 0.97 4.85 12.84
N GLN A 131 0.80 3.60 12.46
CA GLN A 131 -0.36 2.82 12.88
C GLN A 131 -0.24 2.43 14.36
N GLY A 132 -1.37 2.40 15.07
CA GLY A 132 -1.39 2.18 16.52
C GLY A 132 -0.64 0.92 16.97
N GLU A 133 -0.77 -0.17 16.22
CA GLU A 133 -0.06 -1.43 16.48
C GLU A 133 1.46 -1.31 16.28
N MET A 134 1.92 -0.44 15.38
CA MET A 134 3.35 -0.21 15.12
C MET A 134 4.01 0.67 16.19
N ILE A 135 3.25 1.51 16.86
CA ILE A 135 3.78 2.39 17.92
C ILE A 135 4.46 1.56 19.02
N ARG A 136 3.82 0.46 19.45
CA ARG A 136 4.39 -0.42 20.44
C ARG A 136 5.72 -1.06 19.99
N PHE A 137 5.80 -1.47 18.73
CA PHE A 137 7.02 -2.09 18.19
C PHE A 137 8.16 -1.09 18.00
N LYS A 138 7.85 0.14 17.60
CA LYS A 138 8.86 1.18 17.32
C LYS A 138 9.26 1.98 18.54
N PHE A 139 8.34 2.19 19.49
CA PHE A 139 8.51 3.14 20.59
C PHE A 139 8.19 2.54 21.98
N GLY A 140 7.86 1.27 22.08
CA GLY A 140 7.46 0.62 23.33
C GLY A 140 8.64 0.29 24.27
N LEU A 141 9.87 0.25 23.77
CA LEU A 141 11.10 0.05 24.54
C LEU A 141 12.04 1.22 24.29
N GLU A 142 12.62 1.77 25.37
CA GLU A 142 13.47 2.98 25.30
C GLU A 142 14.59 2.88 24.25
N GLY A 143 15.37 1.80 24.27
CA GLY A 143 16.47 1.62 23.31
C GLY A 143 16.00 1.53 21.86
N ILE A 144 14.86 0.87 21.60
CA ILE A 144 14.28 0.79 20.26
C ILE A 144 13.70 2.15 19.86
N ALA A 145 13.08 2.87 20.79
CA ALA A 145 12.54 4.20 20.54
C ALA A 145 13.65 5.18 20.16
N MET A 146 14.75 5.19 20.92
CA MET A 146 15.93 6.01 20.60
C MET A 146 16.47 5.70 19.21
N GLN A 147 16.71 4.43 18.91
CA GLN A 147 17.21 4.02 17.58
C GLN A 147 16.28 4.48 16.46
N ASN A 148 14.95 4.33 16.61
CA ASN A 148 14.01 4.80 15.59
C ASN A 148 14.04 6.33 15.44
N LEU A 149 14.09 7.08 16.53
CA LEU A 149 14.18 8.55 16.50
C LEU A 149 15.48 9.02 15.85
N GLU A 150 16.59 8.39 16.15
CA GLU A 150 17.90 8.66 15.53
C GLU A 150 17.84 8.41 14.01
N ILE A 151 17.28 7.27 13.57
CA ILE A 151 17.12 6.96 12.14
C ILE A 151 16.26 8.01 11.44
N TYR A 152 15.09 8.38 12.02
CA TYR A 152 14.23 9.40 11.43
C TYR A 152 14.92 10.76 11.37
N THR A 153 15.63 11.15 12.42
CA THR A 153 16.34 12.43 12.49
C THR A 153 17.49 12.47 11.47
N ALA A 154 18.32 11.46 11.46
CA ALA A 154 19.46 11.37 10.53
C ALA A 154 18.99 11.35 9.07
N ALA A 155 18.01 10.51 8.75
CA ALA A 155 17.48 10.41 7.38
C ALA A 155 16.76 11.70 6.92
N THR A 156 16.05 12.41 7.82
CA THR A 156 15.44 13.70 7.49
C THR A 156 16.49 14.78 7.26
N LEU A 157 17.53 14.81 8.08
CA LEU A 157 18.65 15.74 7.94
C LEU A 157 19.40 15.49 6.62
N GLU A 158 19.72 14.23 6.35
CA GLU A 158 20.42 13.81 5.14
C GLU A 158 19.60 14.15 3.88
N ALA A 159 18.32 13.77 3.81
CA ALA A 159 17.43 14.10 2.68
C ALA A 159 17.25 15.61 2.47
N THR A 160 17.41 16.43 3.54
CA THR A 160 17.34 17.88 3.46
C THR A 160 18.63 18.49 2.90
N LEU A 161 19.77 18.03 3.37
CA LEU A 161 21.10 18.60 3.06
C LEU A 161 21.71 17.99 1.79
N LEU A 162 21.44 16.72 1.54
CA LEU A 162 21.91 15.91 0.41
C LEU A 162 20.73 15.22 -0.25
N PRO A 163 19.83 15.97 -0.94
CA PRO A 163 18.65 15.40 -1.54
C PRO A 163 19.02 14.30 -2.56
N PRO A 164 18.15 13.30 -2.74
CA PRO A 164 18.37 12.27 -3.75
C PRO A 164 18.47 12.87 -5.16
N PRO A 165 19.09 12.17 -6.11
CA PRO A 165 19.22 12.66 -7.48
C PRO A 165 17.84 12.82 -8.14
N GLU A 166 17.73 13.83 -9.02
CA GLU A 166 16.55 13.96 -9.87
C GLU A 166 16.54 12.83 -10.91
N PRO A 167 15.36 12.21 -11.16
CA PRO A 167 15.26 11.19 -12.19
C PRO A 167 15.46 11.78 -13.59
N LYS A 168 16.14 11.03 -14.45
CA LYS A 168 16.33 11.37 -15.84
C LYS A 168 14.98 11.42 -16.58
N ALA A 169 14.89 12.20 -17.66
CA ALA A 169 13.67 12.31 -18.46
C ALA A 169 13.24 10.95 -19.03
N GLU A 170 14.19 10.15 -19.52
CA GLU A 170 13.94 8.80 -20.03
C GLU A 170 13.38 7.83 -18.97
N TRP A 171 13.84 7.94 -17.71
CA TRP A 171 13.31 7.13 -16.61
C TRP A 171 11.85 7.52 -16.29
N ARG A 172 11.53 8.80 -16.35
CA ARG A 172 10.16 9.30 -16.15
C ARG A 172 9.23 8.81 -17.24
N GLU A 173 9.67 8.84 -18.48
CA GLU A 173 8.90 8.37 -19.63
C GLU A 173 8.64 6.86 -19.52
N LEU A 174 9.67 6.09 -19.17
CA LEU A 174 9.55 4.66 -18.94
C LEU A 174 8.59 4.34 -17.78
N MET A 175 8.69 5.06 -16.64
CA MET A 175 7.74 4.92 -15.54
C MET A 175 6.30 5.26 -15.95
N ASN A 176 6.08 6.31 -16.72
CA ASN A 176 4.74 6.63 -17.21
C ASN A 176 4.17 5.48 -18.04
N ARG A 177 4.94 4.94 -18.98
CA ARG A 177 4.53 3.79 -19.81
C ARG A 177 4.23 2.54 -18.97
N MET A 178 5.13 2.20 -18.05
CA MET A 178 4.93 1.06 -17.16
C MET A 178 3.68 1.23 -16.28
N THR A 179 3.44 2.41 -15.76
CA THR A 179 2.27 2.66 -14.90
C THR A 179 0.96 2.65 -15.67
N ASP A 180 0.95 3.13 -16.91
CA ASP A 180 -0.23 3.05 -17.80
C ASP A 180 -0.58 1.58 -18.11
N HIS A 181 0.42 0.76 -18.41
CA HIS A 181 0.21 -0.68 -18.60
C HIS A 181 -0.26 -1.35 -17.30
N SER A 182 0.41 -1.09 -16.19
CA SER A 182 0.10 -1.66 -14.88
C SER A 182 -1.34 -1.36 -14.44
N VAL A 183 -1.79 -0.11 -14.52
CA VAL A 183 -3.15 0.27 -14.14
C VAL A 183 -4.20 -0.38 -15.04
N LYS A 184 -3.91 -0.53 -16.34
CA LYS A 184 -4.80 -1.21 -17.28
C LYS A 184 -5.01 -2.67 -16.87
N VAL A 185 -3.92 -3.43 -16.65
CA VAL A 185 -3.97 -4.84 -16.22
C VAL A 185 -4.68 -4.96 -14.88
N TYR A 186 -4.39 -4.08 -13.93
CA TYR A 186 -5.04 -4.05 -12.62
C TYR A 186 -6.55 -3.85 -12.74
N ARG A 187 -6.99 -2.81 -13.47
CA ARG A 187 -8.43 -2.49 -13.61
C ARG A 187 -9.20 -3.53 -14.38
N GLN A 188 -8.62 -4.10 -15.43
CA GLN A 188 -9.22 -5.22 -16.17
C GLN A 188 -9.52 -6.40 -15.24
N THR A 189 -8.63 -6.70 -14.31
CA THR A 189 -8.83 -7.80 -13.36
C THR A 189 -9.80 -7.41 -12.25
N VAL A 190 -9.58 -6.27 -11.61
CA VAL A 190 -10.25 -5.90 -10.35
C VAL A 190 -11.63 -5.28 -10.57
N ARG A 191 -11.82 -4.53 -11.67
CA ARG A 191 -13.07 -3.80 -11.93
C ARG A 191 -13.91 -4.37 -13.07
N GLU A 192 -13.26 -4.91 -14.09
CA GLU A 192 -13.96 -5.32 -15.32
C GLU A 192 -14.27 -6.82 -15.31
N ASN A 193 -13.56 -7.64 -14.53
CA ASN A 193 -13.86 -9.07 -14.43
C ASN A 193 -15.11 -9.30 -13.57
N PRO A 194 -16.19 -9.87 -14.14
CA PRO A 194 -17.46 -10.05 -13.43
C PRO A 194 -17.39 -11.02 -12.25
N HIS A 195 -16.44 -11.93 -12.24
CA HIS A 195 -16.28 -12.94 -11.19
C HIS A 195 -15.41 -12.44 -10.03
N PHE A 196 -14.70 -11.32 -10.18
CA PHE A 196 -13.68 -10.88 -9.23
C PHE A 196 -14.23 -10.58 -7.83
N VAL A 197 -15.34 -9.85 -7.73
CA VAL A 197 -15.95 -9.53 -6.42
C VAL A 197 -16.47 -10.78 -5.73
N LYS A 198 -17.01 -11.71 -6.50
CA LYS A 198 -17.48 -13.01 -5.98
C LYS A 198 -16.28 -13.82 -5.49
N TYR A 199 -15.18 -13.89 -6.25
CA TYR A 199 -13.94 -14.55 -5.85
C TYR A 199 -13.40 -13.97 -4.53
N LEU A 200 -13.25 -12.66 -4.44
CA LEU A 200 -12.80 -11.98 -3.22
C LEU A 200 -13.62 -12.42 -2.00
N ARG A 201 -14.95 -12.35 -2.09
CA ARG A 201 -15.84 -12.67 -0.96
C ARG A 201 -15.88 -14.16 -0.60
N THR A 202 -15.68 -15.03 -1.60
CA THR A 202 -15.72 -16.47 -1.40
C THR A 202 -14.40 -17.01 -0.89
N VAL A 203 -13.28 -16.60 -1.49
CA VAL A 203 -11.98 -17.23 -1.23
C VAL A 203 -11.21 -16.53 -0.10
N THR A 204 -11.48 -15.23 0.15
CA THR A 204 -10.82 -14.50 1.22
C THR A 204 -11.72 -14.31 2.44
N PRO A 205 -11.16 -13.99 3.62
CA PRO A 205 -11.95 -13.67 4.82
C PRO A 205 -12.49 -12.22 4.83
N GLU A 206 -12.79 -11.63 3.67
CA GLU A 206 -13.26 -10.23 3.57
C GLU A 206 -14.47 -9.96 4.47
N LEU A 207 -15.41 -10.91 4.52
CA LEU A 207 -16.60 -10.80 5.36
C LEU A 207 -16.28 -10.95 6.86
N GLU A 208 -15.36 -11.83 7.17
CA GLU A 208 -14.94 -12.15 8.54
C GLU A 208 -14.10 -11.03 9.16
N LEU A 209 -13.37 -10.27 8.35
CA LEU A 209 -12.59 -9.11 8.81
C LEU A 209 -13.45 -8.00 9.43
N GLN A 210 -14.75 -8.00 9.18
CA GLN A 210 -15.66 -7.03 9.81
C GLN A 210 -15.81 -7.24 11.33
N MET A 211 -15.53 -8.44 11.82
CA MET A 211 -15.56 -8.76 13.26
C MET A 211 -14.33 -8.23 14.01
N LEU A 212 -13.26 -7.91 13.30
CA LEU A 212 -12.04 -7.39 13.90
C LEU A 212 -12.10 -5.88 14.06
N PRO A 213 -11.63 -5.30 15.18
CA PRO A 213 -11.49 -3.87 15.36
C PRO A 213 -10.30 -3.33 14.55
N LEU A 214 -10.35 -3.50 13.21
CA LEU A 214 -9.32 -3.03 12.30
C LEU A 214 -9.51 -1.54 12.01
N GLY A 215 -8.61 -0.72 12.54
CA GLY A 215 -8.63 0.72 12.36
C GLY A 215 -9.77 1.42 13.13
N SER A 216 -9.87 2.74 12.95
CA SER A 216 -10.82 3.61 13.66
C SER A 216 -12.21 3.68 13.01
N ARG A 217 -12.48 2.92 11.94
CA ARG A 217 -13.69 3.04 11.12
C ARG A 217 -14.21 1.66 10.70
N PRO A 218 -15.55 1.52 10.46
CA PRO A 218 -16.12 0.27 9.93
C PRO A 218 -15.43 -0.20 8.63
N ALA A 219 -15.32 -1.50 8.42
CA ALA A 219 -14.63 -2.10 7.28
C ALA A 219 -15.25 -1.72 5.92
N LYS A 220 -16.55 -1.39 5.88
CA LYS A 220 -17.28 -0.98 4.67
C LYS A 220 -17.82 0.43 4.79
N ARG A 221 -17.84 1.14 3.66
CA ARG A 221 -18.49 2.46 3.52
C ARG A 221 -20.01 2.32 3.32
N LYS A 222 -20.44 1.23 2.65
CA LYS A 222 -21.87 0.88 2.39
C LYS A 222 -22.04 -0.63 2.57
N VAL A 223 -23.21 -1.04 3.01
CA VAL A 223 -23.55 -2.46 3.23
C VAL A 223 -23.57 -3.25 1.92
N SER A 224 -24.10 -2.65 0.85
CA SER A 224 -24.12 -3.20 -0.52
C SER A 224 -23.21 -2.40 -1.43
N GLY A 225 -22.37 -3.07 -2.21
CA GLY A 225 -21.49 -2.40 -3.19
C GLY A 225 -20.36 -3.31 -3.64
N GLY A 226 -19.67 -2.93 -4.70
CA GLY A 226 -18.47 -3.55 -5.22
C GLY A 226 -17.23 -3.18 -4.40
N ILE A 227 -16.06 -3.26 -5.04
CA ILE A 227 -14.76 -2.98 -4.43
C ILE A 227 -14.65 -1.55 -3.91
N GLU A 228 -15.33 -0.60 -4.56
CA GLU A 228 -15.38 0.81 -4.17
C GLU A 228 -15.97 1.02 -2.76
N SER A 229 -16.83 0.11 -2.29
CA SER A 229 -17.41 0.17 -0.96
C SER A 229 -16.46 -0.29 0.14
N LEU A 230 -15.45 -1.08 -0.18
CA LEU A 230 -14.44 -1.56 0.76
C LEU A 230 -13.47 -0.45 1.12
N ARG A 231 -13.03 -0.45 2.38
CA ARG A 231 -11.88 0.38 2.80
C ARG A 231 -10.58 -0.31 2.42
N ALA A 232 -9.54 0.49 2.26
CA ALA A 232 -8.24 -0.01 1.78
C ALA A 232 -7.59 -1.00 2.75
N ILE A 233 -7.71 -0.82 4.07
CA ILE A 233 -7.13 -1.75 5.06
C ILE A 233 -7.76 -3.14 4.95
N PRO A 234 -9.08 -3.33 5.06
CA PRO A 234 -9.71 -4.64 4.84
C PRO A 234 -9.42 -5.24 3.46
N TRP A 235 -9.36 -4.41 2.41
CA TRP A 235 -9.02 -4.84 1.07
C TRP A 235 -7.66 -5.54 1.03
N VAL A 236 -6.63 -4.88 1.50
CA VAL A 236 -5.28 -5.46 1.47
C VAL A 236 -5.17 -6.64 2.43
N PHE A 237 -5.79 -6.52 3.61
CA PHE A 237 -5.72 -7.54 4.63
C PHE A 237 -6.34 -8.88 4.17
N ALA A 238 -7.45 -8.83 3.43
CA ALA A 238 -8.11 -10.01 2.87
C ALA A 238 -7.16 -10.83 1.96
N TRP A 239 -6.42 -10.16 1.09
CA TRP A 239 -5.46 -10.80 0.18
C TRP A 239 -4.21 -11.33 0.90
N THR A 240 -3.80 -10.67 1.97
CA THR A 240 -2.70 -11.13 2.82
C THR A 240 -3.06 -12.44 3.51
N GLN A 241 -4.29 -12.61 3.96
CA GLN A 241 -4.76 -13.78 4.69
C GLN A 241 -4.72 -15.06 3.86
N ILE A 242 -4.87 -14.98 2.56
CA ILE A 242 -4.75 -16.14 1.66
C ILE A 242 -3.39 -16.21 0.94
N ARG A 243 -2.44 -15.36 1.34
CA ARG A 243 -1.08 -15.28 0.77
C ARG A 243 -1.00 -15.01 -0.73
N LEU A 244 -2.07 -14.45 -1.32
CA LEU A 244 -2.02 -14.03 -2.72
C LEU A 244 -1.41 -12.63 -2.87
N MET A 245 -1.49 -11.77 -1.84
CA MET A 245 -0.88 -10.41 -1.81
C MET A 245 -1.21 -9.55 -3.04
N LEU A 246 -2.34 -9.80 -3.68
CA LEU A 246 -2.72 -9.32 -5.01
C LEU A 246 -2.51 -7.82 -5.26
N PRO A 247 -2.88 -6.89 -4.36
CA PRO A 247 -2.77 -5.45 -4.64
C PRO A 247 -1.34 -4.95 -4.84
N ALA A 248 -0.34 -5.70 -4.38
CA ALA A 248 1.05 -5.27 -4.39
C ALA A 248 1.78 -5.57 -5.70
N TRP A 249 1.40 -6.64 -6.40
CA TRP A 249 2.14 -7.10 -7.59
C TRP A 249 1.30 -7.10 -8.87
N LEU A 250 -0.05 -7.13 -8.75
CA LEU A 250 -0.92 -7.21 -9.93
C LEU A 250 -0.72 -5.99 -10.84
N GLY A 251 -0.36 -6.28 -12.09
CA GLY A 251 -0.02 -5.29 -13.10
C GLY A 251 1.47 -4.91 -13.13
N THR A 252 2.17 -4.93 -11.99
CA THR A 252 3.58 -4.52 -11.90
C THR A 252 4.50 -5.47 -12.67
N GLY A 253 4.36 -6.78 -12.45
CA GLY A 253 5.16 -7.78 -13.19
C GLY A 253 4.93 -7.71 -14.70
N ALA A 254 3.68 -7.57 -15.13
CA ALA A 254 3.35 -7.44 -16.56
C ALA A 254 4.00 -6.20 -17.19
N ALA A 255 3.98 -5.06 -16.49
CA ALA A 255 4.57 -3.81 -16.97
C ALA A 255 6.11 -3.90 -17.10
N ILE A 256 6.78 -4.50 -16.14
CA ILE A 256 8.24 -4.74 -16.19
C ILE A 256 8.58 -5.71 -17.33
N ASN A 257 7.82 -6.80 -17.46
CA ASN A 257 8.04 -7.80 -18.49
C ASN A 257 7.89 -7.22 -19.91
N GLU A 258 6.94 -6.31 -20.13
CA GLU A 258 6.78 -5.58 -21.40
C GLU A 258 8.05 -4.80 -21.76
N VAL A 259 8.63 -4.07 -20.80
CA VAL A 259 9.86 -3.31 -21.00
C VAL A 259 11.07 -4.21 -21.30
N ILE A 260 11.16 -5.35 -20.63
CA ILE A 260 12.22 -6.36 -20.91
C ILE A 260 12.04 -6.93 -22.32
N ALA A 261 10.82 -7.26 -22.71
CA ALA A 261 10.50 -7.77 -24.05
C ALA A 261 10.83 -6.74 -25.17
N ASP A 262 10.66 -5.46 -24.88
CA ASP A 262 11.02 -4.33 -25.77
C ASP A 262 12.53 -4.04 -25.79
N GLN A 263 13.35 -4.91 -25.21
CA GLN A 263 14.81 -4.80 -25.14
C GLN A 263 15.32 -3.54 -24.41
N GLN A 264 14.54 -2.99 -23.49
CA GLN A 264 14.91 -1.82 -22.67
C GLN A 264 15.37 -2.19 -21.24
N LYS A 265 15.80 -3.44 -21.02
CA LYS A 265 16.31 -3.90 -19.72
C LYS A 265 17.47 -3.02 -19.22
N ALA A 266 18.36 -2.59 -20.10
CA ALA A 266 19.48 -1.74 -19.72
C ALA A 266 19.06 -0.43 -19.02
N THR A 267 17.94 0.17 -19.44
CA THR A 267 17.39 1.36 -18.76
C THR A 267 16.82 1.00 -17.38
N LEU A 268 16.15 -0.15 -17.25
CA LEU A 268 15.70 -0.64 -15.93
C LEU A 268 16.87 -0.92 -15.00
N ASP A 269 17.96 -1.52 -15.50
CA ASP A 269 19.17 -1.79 -14.72
C ASP A 269 19.80 -0.48 -14.23
N GLU A 270 19.87 0.54 -15.09
CA GLU A 270 20.33 1.87 -14.70
C GLU A 270 19.44 2.52 -13.65
N MET A 271 18.11 2.46 -13.81
CA MET A 271 17.14 2.94 -12.82
C MET A 271 17.31 2.23 -11.47
N LEU A 272 17.51 0.92 -11.48
CA LEU A 272 17.71 0.12 -10.29
C LEU A 272 19.00 0.48 -9.55
N GLN A 273 20.06 0.84 -10.27
CA GLN A 273 21.35 1.21 -9.70
C GLN A 273 21.44 2.67 -9.24
N GLN A 274 20.75 3.59 -9.93
CA GLN A 274 21.00 5.02 -9.76
C GLN A 274 19.81 5.80 -9.21
N TRP A 275 18.60 5.20 -9.18
CA TRP A 275 17.40 5.90 -8.72
C TRP A 275 16.81 5.28 -7.45
N PRO A 276 17.04 5.88 -6.28
CA PRO A 276 16.58 5.33 -4.99
C PRO A 276 15.07 5.06 -4.92
N TYR A 277 14.26 5.85 -5.62
CA TYR A 277 12.83 5.60 -5.73
C TYR A 277 12.54 4.26 -6.41
N PHE A 278 13.12 4.01 -7.58
CA PHE A 278 12.88 2.78 -8.33
C PHE A 278 13.44 1.55 -7.60
N GLN A 279 14.64 1.67 -7.04
CA GLN A 279 15.22 0.64 -6.19
C GLN A 279 14.29 0.27 -5.04
N THR A 280 13.80 1.25 -4.27
CA THR A 280 12.87 1.01 -3.15
C THR A 280 11.53 0.41 -3.63
N LEU A 281 11.02 0.80 -4.79
CA LEU A 281 9.82 0.23 -5.40
C LEU A 281 9.99 -1.27 -5.66
N ILE A 282 11.12 -1.67 -6.24
CA ILE A 282 11.45 -3.07 -6.57
C ILE A 282 11.71 -3.89 -5.30
N ASP A 283 12.47 -3.36 -4.32
CA ASP A 283 12.71 -4.04 -3.05
C ASP A 283 11.42 -4.31 -2.27
N MET A 284 10.49 -3.35 -2.29
CA MET A 284 9.17 -3.53 -1.68
C MET A 284 8.33 -4.58 -2.41
N LEU A 285 8.37 -4.62 -3.72
CA LEU A 285 7.71 -5.66 -4.51
C LEU A 285 8.27 -7.03 -4.16
N GLU A 286 9.60 -7.16 -4.12
CA GLU A 286 10.29 -8.41 -3.77
C GLU A 286 9.92 -8.91 -2.39
N MET A 287 9.95 -8.02 -1.39
CA MET A 287 9.53 -8.34 -0.03
C MET A 287 8.10 -8.87 0.03
N VAL A 288 7.18 -8.34 -0.76
CA VAL A 288 5.80 -8.83 -0.80
C VAL A 288 5.69 -10.14 -1.54
N LEU A 289 6.35 -10.29 -2.68
CA LEU A 289 6.38 -11.56 -3.44
C LEU A 289 6.98 -12.70 -2.61
N SER A 290 7.99 -12.43 -1.77
CA SER A 290 8.57 -13.43 -0.86
C SER A 290 7.59 -13.94 0.20
N LYS A 291 6.56 -13.13 0.52
CA LYS A 291 5.46 -13.51 1.43
C LYS A 291 4.30 -14.18 0.70
N ALA A 292 4.20 -14.08 -0.61
CA ALA A 292 3.15 -14.72 -1.38
C ALA A 292 3.35 -16.23 -1.47
N ASP A 293 2.24 -16.97 -1.61
CA ASP A 293 2.28 -18.43 -1.73
C ASP A 293 1.09 -18.93 -2.56
N ALA A 294 1.36 -19.29 -3.79
CA ALA A 294 0.33 -19.76 -4.73
C ALA A 294 -0.35 -21.06 -4.27
N ASN A 295 0.35 -21.94 -3.53
CA ASN A 295 -0.22 -23.19 -3.06
C ASN A 295 -1.18 -22.97 -1.89
N ILE A 296 -0.87 -22.04 -0.98
CA ILE A 296 -1.80 -21.65 0.09
C ILE A 296 -3.03 -20.98 -0.53
N ALA A 297 -2.87 -20.09 -1.50
CA ALA A 297 -4.00 -19.50 -2.21
C ALA A 297 -4.89 -20.55 -2.89
N LEU A 298 -4.29 -21.55 -3.54
CA LEU A 298 -4.99 -22.69 -4.14
C LEU A 298 -5.74 -23.50 -3.08
N TYR A 299 -5.14 -23.72 -1.91
CA TYR A 299 -5.77 -24.47 -0.82
C TYR A 299 -7.07 -23.78 -0.36
N TYR A 300 -7.02 -22.46 -0.11
CA TYR A 300 -8.24 -21.71 0.24
C TYR A 300 -9.31 -21.81 -0.84
N GLU A 301 -8.93 -21.66 -2.11
CA GLU A 301 -9.86 -21.76 -3.24
C GLU A 301 -10.52 -23.14 -3.29
N SER A 302 -9.72 -24.21 -3.30
CA SER A 302 -10.24 -25.58 -3.38
C SER A 302 -11.08 -26.00 -2.18
N HIS A 303 -10.87 -25.35 -1.01
CA HIS A 303 -11.60 -25.65 0.21
C HIS A 303 -12.91 -24.85 0.35
N LEU A 304 -12.98 -23.66 -0.26
CA LEU A 304 -14.08 -22.72 -0.06
C LEU A 304 -15.02 -22.56 -1.26
N THR A 305 -14.69 -23.11 -2.43
CA THR A 305 -15.57 -23.01 -3.62
C THR A 305 -15.46 -24.20 -4.54
N GLU A 306 -16.64 -24.59 -5.08
CA GLU A 306 -16.76 -25.54 -6.18
C GLU A 306 -17.12 -24.85 -7.51
N ASP A 307 -17.22 -23.52 -7.52
CA ASP A 307 -17.56 -22.72 -8.68
C ASP A 307 -16.40 -22.70 -9.68
N GLU A 308 -16.61 -23.27 -10.88
CA GLU A 308 -15.57 -23.39 -11.89
C GLU A 308 -15.10 -22.03 -12.43
N ASP A 309 -15.97 -21.03 -12.55
CA ASP A 309 -15.57 -19.69 -12.99
C ASP A 309 -14.60 -19.04 -11.99
N LEU A 310 -14.81 -19.28 -10.69
CA LEU A 310 -13.91 -18.81 -9.64
C LEU A 310 -12.58 -19.57 -9.67
N LYS A 311 -12.59 -20.88 -9.91
CA LYS A 311 -11.36 -21.68 -10.04
C LYS A 311 -10.54 -21.24 -11.26
N VAL A 312 -11.20 -20.94 -12.39
CA VAL A 312 -10.53 -20.41 -13.58
C VAL A 312 -9.86 -19.05 -13.28
N LEU A 313 -10.58 -18.13 -12.63
CA LEU A 313 -10.00 -16.85 -12.22
C LEU A 313 -8.82 -17.04 -11.26
N GLY A 314 -8.97 -17.88 -10.24
CA GLY A 314 -7.92 -18.15 -9.27
C GLY A 314 -6.67 -18.73 -9.91
N ASN A 315 -6.82 -19.65 -10.89
CA ASN A 315 -5.69 -20.18 -11.65
C ASN A 315 -4.96 -19.09 -12.44
N GLN A 316 -5.70 -18.18 -13.10
CA GLN A 316 -5.13 -17.03 -13.80
C GLN A 316 -4.36 -16.11 -12.84
N LEU A 317 -4.90 -15.83 -11.65
CA LEU A 317 -4.23 -15.00 -10.67
C LEU A 317 -2.94 -15.63 -10.13
N ARG A 318 -2.96 -16.94 -9.84
CA ARG A 318 -1.77 -17.68 -9.40
C ARG A 318 -0.69 -17.78 -10.49
N GLN A 319 -1.09 -17.91 -11.76
CA GLN A 319 -0.13 -17.90 -12.87
C GLN A 319 0.52 -16.53 -12.99
N ARG A 320 -0.25 -15.44 -12.97
CA ARG A 320 0.29 -14.06 -12.97
C ARG A 320 1.20 -13.77 -11.79
N LEU A 321 0.94 -14.35 -10.61
CA LEU A 321 1.83 -14.25 -9.47
C LEU A 321 3.19 -14.91 -9.76
N LYS A 322 3.19 -16.10 -10.36
CA LYS A 322 4.43 -16.78 -10.78
C LYS A 322 5.19 -15.97 -11.83
N ASP A 323 4.48 -15.49 -12.84
CA ASP A 323 5.07 -14.64 -13.88
C ASP A 323 5.70 -13.37 -13.30
N ALA A 324 5.07 -12.76 -12.27
CA ALA A 324 5.61 -11.58 -11.59
C ALA A 324 6.89 -11.91 -10.80
N VAL A 325 6.98 -13.09 -10.18
CA VAL A 325 8.21 -13.56 -9.51
C VAL A 325 9.32 -13.78 -10.52
N GLU A 326 9.04 -14.49 -11.62
CA GLU A 326 10.02 -14.77 -12.68
C GLU A 326 10.52 -13.46 -13.32
N THR A 327 9.62 -12.52 -13.58
CA THR A 327 9.98 -11.20 -14.12
C THR A 327 10.89 -10.42 -13.17
N LEU A 328 10.60 -10.45 -11.87
CA LEU A 328 11.44 -9.77 -10.87
C LEU A 328 12.83 -10.39 -10.77
N LEU A 329 12.92 -11.70 -10.76
CA LEU A 329 14.19 -12.42 -10.76
C LEU A 329 15.02 -12.13 -12.01
N ALA A 330 14.37 -12.06 -13.18
CA ALA A 330 15.02 -11.68 -14.44
C ALA A 330 15.48 -10.21 -14.45
N LEU A 331 14.73 -9.30 -13.80
CA LEU A 331 15.14 -7.91 -13.64
C LEU A 331 16.38 -7.77 -12.77
N LYS A 332 16.43 -8.49 -11.63
CA LYS A 332 17.53 -8.41 -10.66
C LYS A 332 18.73 -9.32 -11.01
N ASP A 333 18.64 -10.14 -12.06
CA ASP A 333 19.61 -11.18 -12.39
C ASP A 333 19.86 -12.15 -11.22
N GLU A 334 18.81 -12.52 -10.50
CA GLU A 334 18.85 -13.37 -9.31
C GLU A 334 18.14 -14.72 -9.54
N SER A 335 18.57 -15.74 -8.76
CA SER A 335 17.99 -17.09 -8.84
C SER A 335 16.91 -17.35 -7.79
N LYS A 336 16.82 -16.53 -6.75
CA LYS A 336 15.82 -16.60 -5.68
C LYS A 336 15.49 -15.21 -5.16
N LEU A 337 14.29 -15.05 -4.62
CA LEU A 337 13.90 -13.80 -3.93
C LEU A 337 14.73 -13.61 -2.66
N LEU A 338 15.01 -12.35 -2.32
CA LEU A 338 15.74 -11.91 -1.13
C LEU A 338 17.18 -12.45 -1.07
N SER A 339 17.84 -12.70 -2.22
CA SER A 339 19.24 -13.14 -2.24
C SER A 339 20.20 -12.11 -1.66
N ASP A 340 19.87 -10.85 -1.75
CA ASP A 340 20.59 -9.70 -1.19
C ASP A 340 20.15 -9.32 0.25
N ASN A 341 19.10 -9.96 0.80
CA ASN A 341 18.57 -9.69 2.14
C ASN A 341 18.41 -10.97 2.98
N GLU A 342 19.54 -11.54 3.35
CA GLU A 342 19.61 -12.82 4.07
C GLU A 342 18.85 -12.80 5.42
N VAL A 343 18.90 -11.67 6.13
CA VAL A 343 18.20 -11.48 7.43
C VAL A 343 16.68 -11.59 7.24
N LEU A 344 16.15 -10.96 6.22
CA LEU A 344 14.73 -11.04 5.91
C LEU A 344 14.34 -12.43 5.44
N ASP A 345 15.13 -13.06 4.56
CA ASP A 345 14.90 -14.43 4.09
C ASP A 345 14.87 -15.42 5.27
N GLN A 346 15.89 -15.44 6.12
CA GLN A 346 15.92 -16.29 7.31
C GLN A 346 14.73 -16.05 8.23
N SER A 347 14.38 -14.79 8.48
CA SER A 347 13.23 -14.42 9.29
C SER A 347 11.91 -14.93 8.70
N MET A 348 11.79 -15.03 7.38
CA MET A 348 10.64 -15.60 6.69
C MET A 348 10.61 -17.13 6.80
N GLN A 349 11.75 -17.79 6.58
CA GLN A 349 11.86 -19.25 6.63
C GLN A 349 11.51 -19.81 8.00
N VAL A 350 12.02 -19.19 9.08
CA VAL A 350 11.72 -19.61 10.47
C VAL A 350 10.22 -19.55 10.79
N ARG A 351 9.47 -18.62 10.19
CA ARG A 351 8.03 -18.44 10.46
C ARG A 351 7.11 -19.35 9.62
N LYS A 352 7.55 -19.80 8.45
CA LYS A 352 6.73 -20.62 7.55
C LYS A 352 6.10 -21.85 8.23
N PRO A 353 6.83 -22.68 9.02
CA PRO A 353 6.25 -23.86 9.68
C PRO A 353 5.10 -23.53 10.65
N TYR A 354 5.13 -22.36 11.27
CA TYR A 354 4.08 -21.92 12.20
C TYR A 354 2.86 -21.35 11.50
N LEU A 355 3.06 -20.78 10.31
CA LEU A 355 1.98 -20.17 9.53
C LEU A 355 1.13 -21.21 8.81
N LEU A 356 1.74 -22.27 8.31
CA LEU A 356 1.01 -23.29 7.53
C LEU A 356 -0.17 -23.91 8.29
N PRO A 357 -0.03 -24.40 9.54
CA PRO A 357 -1.16 -24.91 10.30
C PRO A 357 -2.27 -23.86 10.53
N LEU A 358 -1.89 -22.59 10.72
CA LEU A 358 -2.87 -21.52 10.89
C LEU A 358 -3.69 -21.30 9.62
N HIS A 359 -3.07 -21.37 8.44
CA HIS A 359 -3.79 -21.25 7.17
C HIS A 359 -4.78 -22.42 6.95
N LEU A 360 -4.35 -23.66 7.24
CA LEU A 360 -5.22 -24.82 7.13
C LEU A 360 -6.42 -24.72 8.07
N LEU A 361 -6.17 -24.35 9.31
CA LEU A 361 -7.22 -24.13 10.32
C LEU A 361 -8.16 -22.99 9.93
N GLN A 362 -7.62 -21.88 9.46
CA GLN A 362 -8.44 -20.72 9.07
C GLN A 362 -9.39 -21.04 7.92
N ALA A 363 -8.95 -21.77 6.89
CA ALA A 363 -9.81 -22.15 5.78
C ALA A 363 -10.97 -23.03 6.25
N GLU A 364 -10.71 -24.00 7.14
CA GLU A 364 -11.73 -24.85 7.76
C GLU A 364 -12.70 -24.05 8.64
N LEU A 365 -12.19 -23.14 9.46
CA LEU A 365 -13.01 -22.27 10.30
C LEU A 365 -13.92 -21.35 9.47
N MET A 366 -13.41 -20.81 8.36
CA MET A 366 -14.19 -20.00 7.42
C MET A 366 -15.34 -20.82 6.82
N LYS A 367 -15.06 -22.05 6.37
CA LYS A 367 -16.07 -22.95 5.82
C LYS A 367 -17.15 -23.24 6.84
N ARG A 368 -16.78 -23.74 8.03
CA ARG A 368 -17.73 -24.06 9.11
C ARG A 368 -18.57 -22.84 9.52
N ARG A 369 -17.97 -21.67 9.61
CA ARG A 369 -18.68 -20.44 9.91
C ARG A 369 -19.76 -20.15 8.88
N ARG A 370 -19.39 -20.19 7.61
CA ARG A 370 -20.30 -19.88 6.49
C ARG A 370 -21.45 -20.87 6.37
N ASP A 371 -21.15 -22.16 6.52
CA ASP A 371 -22.17 -23.22 6.55
C ASP A 371 -23.14 -23.01 7.72
N TYR A 372 -22.64 -22.75 8.93
CA TYR A 372 -23.46 -22.50 10.11
C TYR A 372 -24.40 -21.27 9.94
N LEU A 373 -23.86 -20.16 9.38
CA LEU A 373 -24.67 -18.96 9.14
C LEU A 373 -25.74 -19.19 8.09
N ALA A 374 -25.43 -19.92 7.02
CA ALA A 374 -26.38 -20.27 5.98
C ALA A 374 -27.53 -21.15 6.48
N GLU A 375 -27.21 -22.15 7.34
CA GLU A 375 -28.21 -23.07 7.87
C GLU A 375 -29.11 -22.45 8.94
N ARG A 376 -28.59 -21.59 9.80
CA ARG A 376 -29.27 -21.11 11.02
C ARG A 376 -29.66 -19.65 11.02
N GLN A 377 -29.35 -18.90 9.96
CA GLN A 377 -29.61 -17.45 9.87
C GLN A 377 -29.12 -16.68 11.13
N ALA A 378 -28.03 -17.16 11.75
CA ALA A 378 -27.46 -16.59 12.96
C ALA A 378 -26.48 -15.45 12.63
N GLU A 379 -26.28 -14.51 13.56
CA GLU A 379 -25.28 -13.44 13.41
C GLU A 379 -23.89 -13.85 13.90
N HIS A 380 -23.82 -14.79 14.85
CA HIS A 380 -22.59 -15.28 15.48
C HIS A 380 -22.51 -16.80 15.45
N THR A 381 -21.27 -17.31 15.49
CA THR A 381 -20.97 -18.75 15.49
C THR A 381 -20.02 -19.13 16.61
N PRO A 382 -20.01 -20.42 17.05
CA PRO A 382 -19.06 -20.88 18.05
C PRO A 382 -17.60 -20.78 17.64
N VAL A 383 -17.31 -20.64 16.34
CA VAL A 383 -15.94 -20.60 15.82
C VAL A 383 -15.42 -19.17 15.59
N ASP A 384 -16.24 -18.13 15.80
CA ASP A 384 -15.86 -16.73 15.53
C ASP A 384 -14.58 -16.33 16.25
N HIS A 385 -14.44 -16.69 17.54
CA HIS A 385 -13.25 -16.35 18.32
C HIS A 385 -12.00 -17.05 17.77
N ALA A 386 -12.08 -18.34 17.46
CA ALA A 386 -10.95 -19.09 16.89
C ALA A 386 -10.53 -18.53 15.53
N LEU A 387 -11.50 -18.14 14.72
CA LEU A 387 -11.25 -17.50 13.42
C LEU A 387 -10.54 -16.14 13.58
N MET A 388 -10.98 -15.29 14.50
CA MET A 388 -10.30 -14.02 14.80
C MET A 388 -8.85 -14.23 15.26
N VAL A 389 -8.62 -15.23 16.11
CA VAL A 389 -7.27 -15.58 16.59
C VAL A 389 -6.40 -16.06 15.43
N SER A 390 -6.93 -16.89 14.51
CA SER A 390 -6.17 -17.36 13.34
C SER A 390 -5.80 -16.20 12.40
N ILE A 391 -6.73 -15.29 12.14
CA ILE A 391 -6.49 -14.09 11.32
C ILE A 391 -5.40 -13.22 11.94
N ALA A 392 -5.48 -12.94 13.24
CA ALA A 392 -4.47 -12.17 13.96
C ALA A 392 -3.10 -12.87 13.98
N GLY A 393 -3.08 -14.20 14.16
CA GLY A 393 -1.87 -15.03 14.15
C GLY A 393 -1.16 -15.01 12.78
N ILE A 394 -1.89 -15.14 11.69
CA ILE A 394 -1.34 -15.05 10.32
C ILE A 394 -0.79 -13.64 10.07
N ALA A 395 -1.53 -12.60 10.44
CA ALA A 395 -1.09 -11.22 10.28
C ALA A 395 0.22 -10.93 11.04
N ALA A 396 0.30 -11.33 12.30
CA ALA A 396 1.49 -11.19 13.13
C ALA A 396 2.68 -11.98 12.56
N GLY A 397 2.44 -13.22 12.15
CA GLY A 397 3.48 -14.08 11.57
C GLY A 397 4.03 -13.58 10.24
N LEU A 398 3.22 -12.92 9.42
CA LEU A 398 3.65 -12.27 8.19
C LEU A 398 4.23 -10.86 8.41
N ARG A 399 4.16 -10.34 9.65
CA ARG A 399 4.44 -8.93 9.98
C ARG A 399 3.67 -7.99 9.04
N ASN A 400 2.41 -8.32 8.81
CA ASN A 400 1.52 -7.56 7.97
C ASN A 400 0.15 -7.48 8.64
N THR A 401 -0.14 -6.34 9.21
CA THR A 401 -1.36 -6.06 9.96
C THR A 401 -2.40 -5.26 9.15
N GLY A 402 -2.26 -5.30 7.84
CA GLY A 402 -3.18 -4.66 6.89
C GLY A 402 -2.60 -3.54 6.08
#